data_e9762e4341649f9fb8b48ddc54e0004a
#
_entry.id   e9762e4341649f9fb8b48ddc54e0004a
#
_cell.length_a   1.000
_cell.length_b   1.000
_cell.length_c   1.000
_cell.angle_alpha   90.00
_cell.angle_beta   90.00
_cell.angle_gamma   90.00
#
_symmetry.space_group_name_H-M   'P 1'
#
loop_
_entity.id
_entity.type
_entity.pdbx_description
1 polymer ?
#
loop_
_entity_poly.entity_id
_entity_poly.type
_entity_poly.pdbx_seq_one_letter_code
_entity_poly.pdbx_strand_id
1 'polypeptide(L)'
;MTPPGHWMEIIGTVCMDKEADWYQTVFNYTGASMAMFDGFIACWWTKYHWDVIRPESYINQYIDPNWKPFLQTPPFPEYNSGHSVISAAAAQFLNRVYGNNVTFLDSSERDWNYPDRTFSSFDQCSMEVSMSRFYGGIHYLQSVMDGNVEGKKIGDLVMDKLMASKKEVAGVK
;
A
#
# COMPACT_ATOMS: atom_id res chain seq x y z
N MET A 1 -2.19 -8.59 -9.70
CA MET A 1 -0.83 -8.17 -9.23
C MET A 1 -0.79 -8.08 -7.71
N THR A 2 0.37 -8.28 -7.05
CA THR A 2 0.53 -8.07 -5.60
C THR A 2 0.71 -6.58 -5.30
N PRO A 3 0.32 -6.07 -4.10
CA PRO A 3 0.50 -4.65 -3.78
C PRO A 3 1.93 -4.14 -3.96
N PRO A 4 2.98 -4.86 -3.50
CA PRO A 4 4.35 -4.40 -3.75
C PRO A 4 4.71 -4.34 -5.24
N GLY A 5 4.31 -5.32 -6.04
CA GLY A 5 4.55 -5.31 -7.49
C GLY A 5 3.90 -4.09 -8.17
N HIS A 6 2.64 -3.81 -7.82
CA HIS A 6 1.92 -2.64 -8.32
C HIS A 6 2.66 -1.32 -8.02
N TRP A 7 3.08 -1.13 -6.77
CA TRP A 7 3.81 0.08 -6.38
C TRP A 7 5.19 0.19 -7.01
N MET A 8 5.87 -0.93 -7.28
CA MET A 8 7.15 -0.90 -7.99
C MET A 8 6.98 -0.40 -9.44
N GLU A 9 5.91 -0.80 -10.14
CA GLU A 9 5.58 -0.29 -11.47
C GLU A 9 5.24 1.21 -11.44
N ILE A 10 4.40 1.65 -10.47
CA ILE A 10 4.07 3.07 -10.28
C ILE A 10 5.34 3.90 -10.05
N ILE A 11 6.27 3.44 -9.21
CA ILE A 11 7.54 4.12 -8.95
C ILE A 11 8.32 4.30 -10.26
N GLY A 12 8.40 3.26 -11.09
CA GLY A 12 9.07 3.32 -12.39
C GLY A 12 8.46 4.38 -13.31
N THR A 13 7.13 4.36 -13.44
CA THR A 13 6.39 5.34 -14.23
C THR A 13 6.64 6.77 -13.73
N VAL A 14 6.52 6.99 -12.42
CA VAL A 14 6.73 8.32 -11.82
C VAL A 14 8.18 8.78 -11.98
N CYS A 15 9.17 7.89 -11.82
CA CYS A 15 10.57 8.24 -12.04
C CYS A 15 10.82 8.70 -13.50
N MET A 16 10.21 8.03 -14.46
CA MET A 16 10.30 8.43 -15.89
C MET A 16 9.61 9.78 -16.13
N ASP A 17 8.38 9.95 -15.64
CA ASP A 17 7.61 11.19 -15.85
C ASP A 17 8.25 12.41 -15.17
N LYS A 18 9.00 12.21 -14.10
CA LYS A 18 9.70 13.26 -13.34
C LYS A 18 11.16 13.43 -13.76
N GLU A 19 11.61 12.71 -14.79
CA GLU A 19 13.01 12.71 -15.26
C GLU A 19 14.00 12.49 -14.10
N ALA A 20 13.64 11.57 -13.18
CA ALA A 20 14.45 11.28 -12.00
C ALA A 20 15.83 10.75 -12.42
N ASP A 21 16.87 11.31 -11.83
CA ASP A 21 18.23 10.83 -12.05
C ASP A 21 18.45 9.45 -11.37
N TRP A 22 19.62 8.88 -11.58
CA TRP A 22 20.00 7.59 -11.00
C TRP A 22 19.88 7.57 -9.47
N TYR A 23 20.37 8.60 -8.80
CA TYR A 23 20.32 8.67 -7.33
C TYR A 23 18.87 8.73 -6.83
N GLN A 24 18.05 9.58 -7.44
CA GLN A 24 16.64 9.74 -7.09
C GLN A 24 15.85 8.45 -7.36
N THR A 25 16.13 7.78 -8.47
CA THR A 25 15.49 6.51 -8.81
C THR A 25 15.81 5.43 -7.77
N VAL A 26 17.07 5.25 -7.43
CA VAL A 26 17.48 4.28 -6.39
C VAL A 26 16.88 4.64 -5.03
N PHE A 27 16.85 5.91 -4.65
CA PHE A 27 16.25 6.36 -3.39
C PHE A 27 14.76 6.04 -3.34
N ASN A 28 14.01 6.29 -4.40
CA ASN A 28 12.58 6.03 -4.48
C ASN A 28 12.26 4.54 -4.35
N TYR A 29 12.94 3.70 -5.14
CA TYR A 29 12.75 2.26 -5.09
C TYR A 29 13.13 1.68 -3.73
N THR A 30 14.27 2.07 -3.19
CA THR A 30 14.77 1.55 -1.91
C THR A 30 13.86 1.99 -0.76
N GLY A 31 13.56 3.28 -0.67
CA GLY A 31 12.77 3.81 0.44
C GLY A 31 11.32 3.33 0.43
N ALA A 32 10.68 3.28 -0.74
CA ALA A 32 9.34 2.72 -0.84
C ALA A 32 9.32 1.22 -0.54
N SER A 33 10.33 0.46 -0.99
CA SER A 33 10.45 -0.97 -0.64
C SER A 33 10.58 -1.18 0.86
N MET A 34 11.38 -0.36 1.55
CA MET A 34 11.51 -0.40 3.02
C MET A 34 10.17 -0.08 3.69
N ALA A 35 9.46 0.95 3.23
CA ALA A 35 8.15 1.31 3.78
C ALA A 35 7.12 0.19 3.59
N MET A 36 7.07 -0.42 2.41
CA MET A 36 6.18 -1.55 2.14
C MET A 36 6.53 -2.78 2.98
N PHE A 37 7.81 -3.07 3.18
CA PHE A 37 8.28 -4.21 3.96
C PHE A 37 7.99 -4.04 5.45
N ASP A 38 8.28 -2.87 6.01
CA ASP A 38 7.93 -2.53 7.40
C ASP A 38 6.41 -2.56 7.60
N GLY A 39 5.65 -2.06 6.62
CA GLY A 39 4.20 -2.16 6.59
C GLY A 39 3.69 -3.60 6.60
N PHE A 40 4.33 -4.48 5.84
CA PHE A 40 4.02 -5.90 5.85
C PHE A 40 4.26 -6.53 7.23
N ILE A 41 5.40 -6.27 7.84
CA ILE A 41 5.72 -6.80 9.18
C ILE A 41 4.71 -6.33 10.22
N ALA A 42 4.42 -5.03 10.28
CA ALA A 42 3.46 -4.45 11.21
C ALA A 42 2.04 -5.02 11.01
N CYS A 43 1.59 -5.10 9.75
CA CYS A 43 0.30 -5.68 9.41
C CYS A 43 0.19 -7.15 9.83
N TRP A 44 1.23 -7.97 9.59
CA TRP A 44 1.20 -9.38 9.99
C TRP A 44 1.22 -9.55 11.50
N TRP A 45 1.97 -8.74 12.22
CA TRP A 45 1.91 -8.71 13.68
C TRP A 45 0.48 -8.38 14.16
N THR A 46 -0.13 -7.36 13.61
CA THR A 46 -1.51 -6.93 13.93
C THR A 46 -2.53 -8.05 13.65
N LYS A 47 -2.40 -8.71 12.49
CA LYS A 47 -3.30 -9.81 12.09
C LYS A 47 -3.34 -10.94 13.11
N TYR A 48 -2.18 -11.45 13.49
CA TYR A 48 -2.08 -12.58 14.42
C TYR A 48 -2.20 -12.19 15.88
N HIS A 49 -2.07 -10.89 16.21
CA HIS A 49 -2.35 -10.38 17.54
C HIS A 49 -3.86 -10.31 17.84
N TRP A 50 -4.65 -9.82 16.88
CA TRP A 50 -6.09 -9.63 17.04
C TRP A 50 -6.93 -10.81 16.53
N ASP A 51 -6.41 -11.60 15.64
CA ASP A 51 -7.02 -12.82 15.07
C ASP A 51 -8.49 -12.66 14.66
N VAL A 52 -8.81 -11.57 13.97
CA VAL A 52 -10.19 -11.23 13.60
C VAL A 52 -10.70 -12.13 12.49
N ILE A 53 -11.94 -12.63 12.66
CA ILE A 53 -12.62 -13.47 11.68
C ILE A 53 -12.94 -12.72 10.38
N ARG A 54 -12.82 -13.40 9.25
CA ARG A 54 -13.15 -12.85 7.92
C ARG A 54 -14.66 -12.68 7.71
N PRO A 55 -15.07 -11.68 6.85
CA PRO A 55 -16.49 -11.49 6.51
C PRO A 55 -17.18 -12.77 6.03
N GLU A 56 -16.53 -13.56 5.15
CA GLU A 56 -17.09 -14.82 4.64
C GLU A 56 -17.42 -15.78 5.78
N SER A 57 -16.50 -16.00 6.69
CA SER A 57 -16.71 -16.92 7.82
C SER A 57 -17.83 -16.44 8.74
N TYR A 58 -17.85 -15.10 9.03
CA TYR A 58 -18.90 -14.51 9.87
C TYR A 58 -20.27 -14.59 9.21
N ILE A 59 -20.37 -14.20 7.94
CA ILE A 59 -21.65 -14.18 7.20
C ILE A 59 -22.19 -15.61 7.04
N ASN A 60 -21.35 -16.57 6.67
CA ASN A 60 -21.78 -17.96 6.51
C ASN A 60 -22.26 -18.59 7.82
N GLN A 61 -21.66 -18.20 8.93
CA GLN A 61 -22.05 -18.73 10.24
C GLN A 61 -23.35 -18.12 10.80
N TYR A 62 -23.58 -16.81 10.56
CA TYR A 62 -24.61 -16.08 11.30
C TYR A 62 -25.70 -15.43 10.43
N ILE A 63 -25.51 -15.33 9.09
CA ILE A 63 -26.42 -14.57 8.24
C ILE A 63 -26.91 -15.40 7.04
N ASP A 64 -26.00 -15.88 6.18
CA ASP A 64 -26.31 -16.66 4.99
C ASP A 64 -25.21 -17.69 4.73
N PRO A 65 -25.49 -18.99 4.93
CA PRO A 65 -24.51 -20.05 4.77
C PRO A 65 -24.01 -20.24 3.30
N ASN A 66 -24.68 -19.64 2.33
CA ASN A 66 -24.34 -19.74 0.93
C ASN A 66 -23.63 -18.49 0.38
N TRP A 67 -23.47 -17.45 1.19
CA TRP A 67 -22.82 -16.24 0.76
C TRP A 67 -21.34 -16.46 0.41
N LYS A 68 -20.89 -15.82 -0.67
CA LYS A 68 -19.49 -15.86 -1.10
C LYS A 68 -19.01 -14.44 -1.45
N PRO A 69 -17.77 -14.09 -1.07
CA PRO A 69 -17.17 -12.83 -1.50
C PRO A 69 -16.87 -12.89 -3.01
N PHE A 70 -16.72 -11.71 -3.61
CA PHE A 70 -16.30 -11.58 -5.01
C PHE A 70 -14.84 -12.04 -5.22
N LEU A 71 -13.98 -11.78 -4.24
CA LEU A 71 -12.59 -12.22 -4.24
C LEU A 71 -12.41 -13.41 -3.30
N GLN A 72 -11.49 -14.30 -3.65
CA GLN A 72 -11.13 -15.42 -2.78
C GLN A 72 -10.63 -14.92 -1.43
N THR A 73 -11.23 -15.41 -0.35
CA THR A 73 -10.82 -15.10 1.02
C THR A 73 -9.42 -15.66 1.29
N PRO A 74 -8.46 -14.81 1.71
CA PRO A 74 -7.13 -15.28 2.06
C PRO A 74 -7.12 -16.13 3.34
N PRO A 75 -6.22 -17.12 3.46
CA PRO A 75 -6.19 -18.07 4.58
C PRO A 75 -5.41 -17.50 5.80
N PHE A 76 -5.67 -16.26 6.19
CA PHE A 76 -5.07 -15.60 7.36
C PHE A 76 -6.04 -14.55 7.94
N PRO A 77 -5.83 -14.10 9.20
CA PRO A 77 -6.74 -13.20 9.88
C PRO A 77 -7.08 -11.93 9.10
N GLU A 78 -8.25 -11.38 9.42
CA GLU A 78 -8.80 -10.27 8.66
C GLU A 78 -8.11 -8.94 8.95
N TYR A 79 -7.98 -8.56 10.22
CA TYR A 79 -7.60 -7.22 10.67
C TYR A 79 -6.07 -7.08 10.84
N ASN A 80 -5.48 -6.03 10.29
CA ASN A 80 -6.03 -5.03 9.38
C ASN A 80 -5.79 -5.41 7.91
N SER A 81 -6.25 -4.58 6.95
CA SER A 81 -6.09 -4.88 5.52
C SER A 81 -4.64 -4.71 5.05
N GLY A 82 -4.00 -5.82 4.64
CA GLY A 82 -2.61 -5.81 4.15
C GLY A 82 -2.42 -4.95 2.90
N HIS A 83 -3.37 -4.97 1.95
CA HIS A 83 -3.33 -4.10 0.78
C HIS A 83 -3.36 -2.62 1.17
N SER A 84 -4.16 -2.27 2.18
CA SER A 84 -4.28 -0.89 2.67
C SER A 84 -2.99 -0.42 3.35
N VAL A 85 -2.42 -1.22 4.25
CA VAL A 85 -1.17 -0.86 4.95
C VAL A 85 -0.03 -0.67 3.96
N ILE A 86 0.19 -1.66 3.10
CA ILE A 86 1.32 -1.65 2.15
C ILE A 86 1.19 -0.51 1.16
N SER A 87 0.00 -0.32 0.58
CA SER A 87 -0.23 0.75 -0.40
C SER A 87 -0.13 2.13 0.24
N ALA A 88 -0.66 2.32 1.44
CA ALA A 88 -0.57 3.60 2.13
C ALA A 88 0.87 3.93 2.56
N ALA A 89 1.67 2.93 2.92
CA ALA A 89 3.09 3.13 3.25
C ALA A 89 3.89 3.59 2.04
N ALA A 90 3.70 2.94 0.88
CA ALA A 90 4.34 3.35 -0.37
C ALA A 90 3.88 4.75 -0.82
N ALA A 91 2.56 5.00 -0.82
CA ALA A 91 1.98 6.29 -1.18
C ALA A 91 2.52 7.43 -0.31
N GLN A 92 2.57 7.22 1.00
CA GLN A 92 3.06 8.23 1.94
C GLN A 92 4.56 8.51 1.76
N PHE A 93 5.37 7.47 1.53
CA PHE A 93 6.78 7.67 1.20
C PHE A 93 6.94 8.54 -0.05
N LEU A 94 6.19 8.25 -1.13
CA LEU A 94 6.23 9.01 -2.37
C LEU A 94 5.67 10.44 -2.20
N ASN A 95 4.63 10.63 -1.37
CA ASN A 95 4.14 11.95 -1.00
C ASN A 95 5.23 12.82 -0.33
N ARG A 96 6.06 12.21 0.50
CA ARG A 96 7.20 12.91 1.15
C ARG A 96 8.31 13.27 0.16
N VAL A 97 8.44 12.53 -0.93
CA VAL A 97 9.42 12.80 -1.99
C VAL A 97 8.92 13.86 -2.99
N TYR A 98 7.70 13.69 -3.48
CA TYR A 98 7.18 14.44 -4.63
C TYR A 98 6.07 15.44 -4.28
N GLY A 99 5.52 15.38 -3.07
CA GLY A 99 4.33 16.14 -2.66
C GLY A 99 3.02 15.39 -2.87
N ASN A 100 1.94 15.93 -2.28
CA ASN A 100 0.66 15.24 -2.16
C ASN A 100 -0.22 15.25 -3.44
N ASN A 101 0.11 16.09 -4.42
CA ASN A 101 -0.73 16.32 -5.59
C ASN A 101 0.02 15.96 -6.89
N VAL A 102 0.47 14.72 -6.99
CA VAL A 102 1.17 14.21 -8.16
C VAL A 102 0.19 13.42 -9.01
N THR A 103 -0.11 13.95 -10.20
CA THR A 103 -0.88 13.19 -11.20
C THR A 103 0.05 12.25 -11.95
N PHE A 104 -0.38 11.00 -12.13
CA PHE A 104 0.36 9.98 -12.87
C PHE A 104 -0.59 9.01 -13.58
N LEU A 105 -0.07 8.34 -14.60
CA LEU A 105 -0.75 7.27 -15.32
C LEU A 105 -0.30 5.93 -14.75
N ASP A 106 -1.25 5.13 -14.26
CA ASP A 106 -1.02 3.76 -13.87
C ASP A 106 -1.35 2.83 -15.04
N SER A 107 -0.34 2.22 -15.60
CA SER A 107 -0.44 1.24 -16.70
C SER A 107 -0.04 -0.17 -16.26
N SER A 108 0.10 -0.41 -14.98
CA SER A 108 0.63 -1.65 -14.41
C SER A 108 -0.22 -2.90 -14.68
N GLU A 109 -1.50 -2.73 -14.98
CA GLU A 109 -2.44 -3.83 -15.27
C GLU A 109 -2.67 -4.03 -16.79
N ARG A 110 -1.94 -3.32 -17.65
CA ARG A 110 -2.08 -3.37 -19.12
C ARG A 110 -1.86 -4.77 -19.69
N ASP A 111 -0.89 -5.51 -19.16
CA ASP A 111 -0.57 -6.86 -19.61
C ASP A 111 -1.70 -7.89 -19.31
N TRP A 112 -2.63 -7.53 -18.43
CA TRP A 112 -3.85 -8.31 -18.15
C TRP A 112 -5.08 -7.76 -18.86
N ASN A 113 -4.91 -6.89 -19.87
CA ASN A 113 -5.98 -6.23 -20.63
C ASN A 113 -6.92 -5.33 -19.81
N TYR A 114 -6.44 -4.79 -18.69
CA TYR A 114 -7.15 -3.72 -17.99
C TYR A 114 -6.75 -2.35 -18.55
N PRO A 115 -7.68 -1.39 -18.57
CA PRO A 115 -7.39 -0.04 -19.06
C PRO A 115 -6.45 0.69 -18.11
N ASP A 116 -5.62 1.55 -18.68
CA ASP A 116 -4.80 2.49 -17.91
C ASP A 116 -5.68 3.39 -17.04
N ARG A 117 -5.17 3.77 -15.87
CA ARG A 117 -5.88 4.58 -14.89
C ARG A 117 -5.06 5.84 -14.56
N THR A 118 -5.71 7.00 -14.62
CA THR A 118 -5.08 8.26 -14.20
C THR A 118 -5.49 8.58 -12.77
N PHE A 119 -4.52 8.79 -11.91
CA PHE A 119 -4.72 9.21 -10.53
C PHE A 119 -4.20 10.63 -10.32
N SER A 120 -4.92 11.42 -9.52
CA SER A 120 -4.54 12.79 -9.17
C SER A 120 -3.55 12.86 -8.00
N SER A 121 -3.35 11.74 -7.28
CA SER A 121 -2.41 11.63 -6.18
C SER A 121 -2.11 10.17 -5.84
N PHE A 122 -0.98 9.94 -5.14
CA PHE A 122 -0.67 8.62 -4.59
C PHE A 122 -1.71 8.17 -3.55
N ASP A 123 -2.25 9.11 -2.77
CA ASP A 123 -3.31 8.83 -1.80
C ASP A 123 -4.59 8.32 -2.48
N GLN A 124 -4.99 8.90 -3.61
CA GLN A 124 -6.15 8.44 -4.37
C GLN A 124 -5.95 6.99 -4.83
N CYS A 125 -4.79 6.68 -5.41
CA CYS A 125 -4.46 5.33 -5.84
C CYS A 125 -4.49 4.34 -4.67
N SER A 126 -3.81 4.67 -3.57
CA SER A 126 -3.78 3.84 -2.37
C SER A 126 -5.17 3.58 -1.80
N MET A 127 -6.01 4.60 -1.75
CA MET A 127 -7.39 4.47 -1.25
C MET A 127 -8.23 3.57 -2.17
N GLU A 128 -8.07 3.67 -3.47
CA GLU A 128 -8.79 2.82 -4.42
C GLU A 128 -8.37 1.35 -4.29
N VAL A 129 -7.06 1.08 -4.20
CA VAL A 129 -6.54 -0.27 -3.90
C VAL A 129 -7.15 -0.80 -2.59
N SER A 130 -7.24 0.04 -1.58
CA SER A 130 -7.78 -0.31 -0.27
C SER A 130 -9.27 -0.65 -0.35
N MET A 131 -10.06 0.20 -1.00
CA MET A 131 -11.51 0.01 -1.16
C MET A 131 -11.85 -1.21 -2.03
N SER A 132 -10.97 -1.60 -2.95
CA SER A 132 -11.15 -2.82 -3.74
C SER A 132 -11.28 -4.08 -2.87
N ARG A 133 -10.67 -4.07 -1.67
CA ARG A 133 -10.71 -5.20 -0.73
C ARG A 133 -12.05 -5.27 0.03
N PHE A 134 -12.62 -4.12 0.34
CA PHE A 134 -13.96 -4.02 0.90
C PHE A 134 -15.01 -4.45 -0.13
N TYR A 135 -14.98 -3.88 -1.34
CA TYR A 135 -15.90 -4.27 -2.41
C TYR A 135 -15.72 -5.74 -2.86
N GLY A 136 -14.51 -6.26 -2.75
CA GLY A 136 -14.23 -7.68 -2.95
C GLY A 136 -14.83 -8.61 -1.89
N GLY A 137 -15.39 -8.08 -0.79
CA GLY A 137 -16.06 -8.82 0.27
C GLY A 137 -15.15 -9.58 1.23
N ILE A 138 -13.84 -9.26 1.24
CA ILE A 138 -12.85 -9.99 2.05
C ILE A 138 -12.29 -9.20 3.24
N HIS A 139 -12.67 -7.93 3.37
CA HIS A 139 -12.31 -7.05 4.48
C HIS A 139 -13.50 -6.21 4.93
N TYR A 140 -13.54 -5.89 6.23
CA TYR A 140 -14.45 -4.88 6.78
C TYR A 140 -13.94 -3.47 6.44
N LEU A 141 -14.86 -2.51 6.30
CA LEU A 141 -14.49 -1.13 5.98
C LEU A 141 -13.52 -0.54 7.01
N GLN A 142 -13.75 -0.79 8.31
CA GLN A 142 -12.88 -0.30 9.36
C GLN A 142 -11.44 -0.79 9.20
N SER A 143 -11.24 -2.08 8.90
CA SER A 143 -9.92 -2.67 8.68
C SER A 143 -9.17 -2.04 7.51
N VAL A 144 -9.92 -1.63 6.48
CA VAL A 144 -9.39 -0.91 5.31
C VAL A 144 -8.92 0.48 5.72
N MET A 145 -9.74 1.20 6.46
CA MET A 145 -9.43 2.57 6.90
C MET A 145 -8.27 2.61 7.91
N ASP A 146 -8.28 1.72 8.90
CA ASP A 146 -7.20 1.61 9.89
C ASP A 146 -5.88 1.22 9.24
N GLY A 147 -5.92 0.31 8.26
CA GLY A 147 -4.74 -0.06 7.47
C GLY A 147 -4.12 1.12 6.73
N ASN A 148 -4.95 2.02 6.16
CA ASN A 148 -4.45 3.25 5.54
C ASN A 148 -3.77 4.18 6.55
N VAL A 149 -4.36 4.35 7.73
CA VAL A 149 -3.79 5.19 8.79
C VAL A 149 -2.45 4.63 9.26
N GLU A 150 -2.37 3.32 9.48
CA GLU A 150 -1.15 2.64 9.90
C GLU A 150 -0.06 2.74 8.82
N GLY A 151 -0.39 2.45 7.58
CA GLY A 151 0.56 2.54 6.46
C GLY A 151 1.16 3.92 6.31
N LYS A 152 0.36 4.99 6.40
CA LYS A 152 0.86 6.38 6.36
C LYS A 152 1.89 6.66 7.46
N LYS A 153 1.63 6.23 8.70
CA LYS A 153 2.58 6.40 9.81
C LYS A 153 3.91 5.68 9.53
N ILE A 154 3.85 4.49 8.92
CA ILE A 154 5.04 3.72 8.57
C ILE A 154 5.82 4.41 7.45
N GLY A 155 5.15 4.90 6.40
CA GLY A 155 5.79 5.67 5.32
C GLY A 155 6.52 6.91 5.83
N ASP A 156 5.90 7.65 6.76
CA ASP A 156 6.53 8.79 7.43
C ASP A 156 7.75 8.36 8.25
N LEU A 157 7.63 7.32 9.06
CA LEU A 157 8.71 6.83 9.90
C LEU A 157 9.95 6.41 9.09
N VAL A 158 9.74 5.70 7.99
CA VAL A 158 10.83 5.28 7.10
C VAL A 158 11.50 6.49 6.48
N MET A 159 10.74 7.44 5.97
CA MET A 159 11.31 8.68 5.41
C MET A 159 12.11 9.44 6.45
N ASP A 160 11.58 9.61 7.66
CA ASP A 160 12.27 10.35 8.72
C ASP A 160 13.60 9.69 9.13
N LYS A 161 13.65 8.36 9.22
CA LYS A 161 14.88 7.60 9.49
C LYS A 161 15.92 7.74 8.38
N LEU A 162 15.50 7.65 7.12
CA LEU A 162 16.39 7.84 5.96
C LEU A 162 16.97 9.26 5.92
N MET A 163 16.15 10.27 6.22
CA MET A 163 16.61 11.66 6.25
C MET A 163 17.52 11.97 7.45
N ALA A 164 17.33 11.32 8.60
CA ALA A 164 18.23 11.43 9.75
C ALA A 164 19.60 10.84 9.43
N SER A 165 19.67 9.61 8.90
CA SER A 165 20.94 8.97 8.48
C SER A 165 21.70 9.81 7.45
N LYS A 166 21.01 10.44 6.51
CA LYS A 166 21.65 11.33 5.52
C LYS A 166 22.33 12.53 6.18
N LYS A 167 21.74 13.11 7.21
CA LYS A 167 22.34 14.23 7.97
C LYS A 167 23.58 13.80 8.76
N GLU A 168 23.54 12.63 9.38
CA GLU A 168 24.68 12.06 10.11
C GLU A 168 25.88 11.82 9.18
N VAL A 169 25.67 11.19 8.04
CA VAL A 169 26.72 10.93 7.03
C VAL A 169 27.28 12.25 6.48
N ALA A 170 26.43 13.26 6.23
CA ALA A 170 26.87 14.57 5.74
C ALA A 170 27.61 15.39 6.80
N GLY A 171 27.39 15.15 8.10
CA GLY A 171 28.06 15.80 9.22
C GLY A 171 29.41 15.20 9.61
N VAL A 172 29.74 14.00 9.14
CA VAL A 172 31.05 13.39 9.30
C VAL A 172 31.98 13.88 8.19
N LYS A 173 32.68 14.99 8.46
CA LYS A 173 33.80 15.49 7.66
C LYS A 173 35.08 15.40 8.46
#